data_0a852ac800dfc5b08d389c791b89d7eb
#
_entry.id   0a852ac800dfc5b08d389c791b89d7eb
#
_cell.length_a   1.000
_cell.length_b   1.000
_cell.length_c   1.000
_cell.angle_alpha   90.00
_cell.angle_beta   90.00
_cell.angle_gamma   90.00
#
_symmetry.space_group_name_H-M   'P 1'
#
loop_
_entity.id
_entity.type
_entity.pdbx_description
1 polymer ?
#
loop_
_entity_poly.entity_id
_entity_poly.type
_entity_poly.pdbx_seq_one_letter_code
_entity_poly.pdbx_strand_id
1 'polypeptide(L)'
;MGLDRIVLARELSKDEIKEIIDKASIDIEVFIHGAMCTCVSGRCSLSNYVTNRDANRGGCSQVCRFAFTTDDGSNFTMATKDLNMARDVSELIEMNVTSMKVEGRMRPLYYLATVIGAYRKIIDNYYNHTLTDEVLNKQEKILDRVANREVSTHYYLKEADASDQYY
;
A
#
# COMPACT_ATOMS: atom_id res chain seq x y z
N MET A 1 1.36 -21.14 -16.99
CA MET A 1 0.57 -19.97 -17.39
C MET A 1 1.40 -18.92 -18.14
N GLY A 2 2.72 -19.02 -18.23
CA GLY A 2 3.57 -18.05 -18.94
C GLY A 2 3.49 -16.62 -18.39
N LEU A 3 3.45 -16.48 -17.06
CA LEU A 3 3.50 -15.18 -16.40
C LEU A 3 4.94 -14.80 -16.13
N ASP A 4 5.29 -13.54 -16.39
CA ASP A 4 6.63 -13.00 -16.12
C ASP A 4 6.72 -12.41 -14.70
N ARG A 5 5.60 -11.93 -14.15
CA ARG A 5 5.54 -11.28 -12.83
C ARG A 5 4.22 -11.51 -12.14
N ILE A 6 4.25 -11.60 -10.79
CA ILE A 6 3.07 -11.64 -9.92
C ILE A 6 3.10 -10.44 -8.96
N VAL A 7 1.95 -9.77 -8.82
CA VAL A 7 1.72 -8.78 -7.76
C VAL A 7 1.16 -9.50 -6.55
N LEU A 8 1.84 -9.42 -5.43
CA LEU A 8 1.40 -10.06 -4.20
C LEU A 8 0.18 -9.36 -3.58
N ALA A 9 -0.58 -10.14 -2.82
CA ALA A 9 -1.64 -9.60 -1.97
C ALA A 9 -1.06 -8.62 -0.94
N ARG A 10 -1.84 -7.62 -0.54
CA ARG A 10 -1.41 -6.59 0.42
C ARG A 10 -1.46 -7.05 1.87
N GLU A 11 -2.07 -8.19 2.13
CA GLU A 11 -2.30 -8.78 3.44
C GLU A 11 -1.17 -9.72 3.88
N LEU A 12 -0.08 -9.81 3.10
CA LEU A 12 1.06 -10.65 3.41
C LEU A 12 1.99 -9.94 4.40
N SER A 13 2.44 -10.72 5.38
CA SER A 13 3.53 -10.33 6.27
C SER A 13 4.88 -10.41 5.54
N LYS A 14 5.87 -9.78 6.13
CA LYS A 14 7.26 -9.81 5.68
C LYS A 14 7.78 -11.24 5.49
N ASP A 15 7.50 -12.13 6.45
CA ASP A 15 7.97 -13.51 6.41
C ASP A 15 7.31 -14.31 5.28
N GLU A 16 6.01 -14.10 5.05
CA GLU A 16 5.28 -14.71 3.94
C GLU A 16 5.78 -14.21 2.58
N ILE A 17 6.06 -12.91 2.46
CA ILE A 17 6.66 -12.34 1.24
C ILE A 17 8.01 -13.00 0.97
N LYS A 18 8.87 -13.11 1.98
CA LYS A 18 10.17 -13.76 1.88
C LYS A 18 10.04 -15.23 1.45
N GLU A 19 9.13 -15.97 2.08
CA GLU A 19 8.87 -17.38 1.74
C GLU A 19 8.43 -17.55 0.29
N ILE A 20 7.57 -16.63 -0.21
CA ILE A 20 7.11 -16.66 -1.60
C ILE A 20 8.28 -16.37 -2.56
N ILE A 21 9.10 -15.36 -2.28
CA ILE A 21 10.27 -15.02 -3.11
C ILE A 21 11.24 -16.18 -3.19
N ASP A 22 11.53 -16.84 -2.07
CA ASP A 22 12.47 -17.97 -2.03
C ASP A 22 11.98 -19.18 -2.83
N LYS A 23 10.67 -19.31 -3.03
CA LYS A 23 10.05 -20.41 -3.77
C LYS A 23 9.64 -20.07 -5.20
N ALA A 24 9.51 -18.78 -5.50
CA ALA A 24 9.04 -18.34 -6.81
C ALA A 24 10.15 -18.43 -7.88
N SER A 25 9.77 -18.84 -9.08
CA SER A 25 10.64 -18.81 -10.26
C SER A 25 10.34 -17.64 -11.20
N ILE A 26 9.55 -16.67 -10.74
CA ILE A 26 9.11 -15.51 -11.51
C ILE A 26 9.26 -14.24 -10.66
N ASP A 27 9.24 -13.11 -11.34
CA ASP A 27 9.33 -11.80 -10.69
C ASP A 27 8.21 -11.56 -9.68
N ILE A 28 8.56 -10.96 -8.54
CA ILE A 28 7.61 -10.58 -7.50
C ILE A 28 7.50 -9.07 -7.38
N GLU A 29 6.27 -8.58 -7.43
CA GLU A 29 5.93 -7.17 -7.21
C GLU A 29 5.15 -7.00 -5.90
N VAL A 30 5.56 -6.03 -5.07
CA VAL A 30 4.98 -5.75 -3.76
C VAL A 30 4.50 -4.30 -3.70
N PHE A 31 3.32 -4.06 -3.14
CA PHE A 31 2.86 -2.71 -2.84
C PHE A 31 3.68 -2.10 -1.70
N ILE A 32 4.14 -0.86 -1.89
CA ILE A 32 4.94 -0.12 -0.90
C ILE A 32 4.29 1.18 -0.43
N HIS A 33 3.31 1.71 -1.17
CA HIS A 33 2.70 2.99 -0.80
C HIS A 33 1.31 3.18 -1.40
N GLY A 34 0.47 3.91 -0.66
CA GLY A 34 -0.82 4.39 -1.12
C GLY A 34 -1.99 3.65 -0.49
N ALA A 35 -3.15 3.79 -1.11
CA ALA A 35 -4.41 3.33 -0.54
C ALA A 35 -4.46 1.82 -0.31
N MET A 36 -4.80 1.43 0.91
CA MET A 36 -5.14 0.06 1.24
C MET A 36 -6.62 -0.24 0.99
N CYS A 37 -6.96 -1.50 0.88
CA CYS A 37 -8.32 -2.00 0.67
C CYS A 37 -8.85 -2.62 1.96
N THR A 38 -10.08 -2.31 2.33
CA THR A 38 -10.79 -2.94 3.46
C THR A 38 -11.10 -4.42 3.19
N CYS A 39 -11.26 -4.78 1.92
CA CYS A 39 -11.58 -6.15 1.54
C CYS A 39 -10.31 -6.95 1.26
N VAL A 40 -10.28 -8.20 1.75
CA VAL A 40 -9.16 -9.12 1.55
C VAL A 40 -8.90 -9.32 0.06
N SER A 41 -7.66 -9.05 -0.36
CA SER A 41 -7.17 -9.18 -1.74
C SER A 41 -8.08 -8.50 -2.79
N GLY A 42 -8.74 -7.41 -2.41
CA GLY A 42 -9.64 -6.66 -3.29
C GLY A 42 -10.94 -7.37 -3.66
N ARG A 43 -11.30 -8.48 -3.02
CA ARG A 43 -12.54 -9.23 -3.25
C ARG A 43 -13.76 -8.47 -2.70
N CYS A 44 -14.08 -7.34 -3.29
CA CYS A 44 -15.13 -6.44 -2.83
C CYS A 44 -16.39 -6.60 -3.63
N SER A 45 -17.49 -6.99 -2.98
CA SER A 45 -18.85 -6.95 -3.54
C SER A 45 -19.56 -5.62 -3.26
N LEU A 46 -19.08 -4.81 -2.31
CA LEU A 46 -19.73 -3.59 -1.88
C LEU A 46 -19.85 -2.54 -3.00
N SER A 47 -18.78 -2.35 -3.79
CA SER A 47 -18.84 -1.48 -4.98
C SER A 47 -19.89 -1.94 -5.99
N ASN A 48 -20.02 -3.25 -6.19
CA ASN A 48 -21.02 -3.80 -7.10
C ASN A 48 -22.42 -3.56 -6.54
N TYR A 49 -22.65 -3.86 -5.28
CA TYR A 49 -23.95 -3.69 -4.63
C TYR A 49 -24.43 -2.23 -4.61
N VAL A 50 -23.55 -1.28 -4.26
CA VAL A 50 -23.94 0.13 -4.09
C VAL A 50 -23.94 0.90 -5.41
N THR A 51 -23.01 0.60 -6.33
CA THR A 51 -22.77 1.41 -7.52
C THR A 51 -22.84 0.63 -8.83
N ASN A 52 -23.17 -0.66 -8.77
CA ASN A 52 -23.18 -1.59 -9.91
C ASN A 52 -21.83 -1.64 -10.66
N ARG A 53 -20.70 -1.44 -9.95
CA ARG A 53 -19.34 -1.46 -10.51
C ARG A 53 -18.52 -2.57 -9.89
N ASP A 54 -17.90 -3.39 -10.72
CA ASP A 54 -17.07 -4.52 -10.27
C ASP A 54 -15.69 -4.05 -9.85
N ALA A 55 -15.44 -4.03 -8.53
CA ALA A 55 -14.16 -3.63 -7.96
C ALA A 55 -13.02 -4.55 -8.40
N ASN A 56 -13.29 -5.85 -8.59
CA ASN A 56 -12.29 -6.86 -8.96
C ASN A 56 -11.82 -6.71 -10.42
N ARG A 57 -12.57 -5.96 -11.22
CA ARG A 57 -12.26 -5.64 -12.63
C ARG A 57 -11.86 -4.18 -12.83
N GLY A 58 -11.35 -3.53 -11.78
CA GLY A 58 -10.91 -2.14 -11.83
C GLY A 58 -12.03 -1.10 -11.63
N GLY A 59 -13.27 -1.53 -11.41
CA GLY A 59 -14.44 -0.66 -11.22
C GLY A 59 -14.67 -0.19 -9.78
N CYS A 60 -13.66 -0.26 -8.89
CA CYS A 60 -13.80 0.16 -7.50
C CYS A 60 -14.27 1.62 -7.38
N SER A 61 -15.41 1.83 -6.71
CA SER A 61 -16.00 3.14 -6.43
C SER A 61 -15.58 3.72 -5.08
N GLN A 62 -14.68 3.04 -4.36
CA GLN A 62 -14.18 3.44 -3.05
C GLN A 62 -15.31 3.62 -2.01
N VAL A 63 -16.34 2.79 -2.07
CA VAL A 63 -17.52 2.84 -1.19
C VAL A 63 -17.12 2.72 0.29
N CYS A 64 -16.07 1.95 0.61
CA CYS A 64 -15.54 1.86 1.98
C CYS A 64 -15.13 3.23 2.57
N ARG A 65 -15.00 4.26 1.78
CA ARG A 65 -14.64 5.64 2.18
C ARG A 65 -15.83 6.59 2.32
N PHE A 66 -17.03 6.09 2.07
CA PHE A 66 -18.24 6.86 2.30
C PHE A 66 -18.47 6.99 3.81
N ALA A 67 -19.11 8.07 4.21
CA ALA A 67 -19.67 8.18 5.54
C ALA A 67 -20.93 7.32 5.61
N PHE A 68 -20.97 6.41 6.56
CA PHE A 68 -22.15 5.59 6.87
C PHE A 68 -22.74 6.06 8.18
N THR A 69 -24.04 5.91 8.34
CA THR A 69 -24.74 6.22 9.58
C THR A 69 -25.43 4.96 10.08
N THR A 70 -25.26 4.65 11.36
CA THR A 70 -25.94 3.55 12.05
C THR A 70 -27.34 3.97 12.47
N ASP A 71 -28.18 3.01 12.88
CA ASP A 71 -29.56 3.27 13.29
C ASP A 71 -29.64 4.17 14.52
N ASP A 72 -28.61 4.23 15.36
CA ASP A 72 -28.53 5.13 16.52
C ASP A 72 -28.03 6.56 16.16
N GLY A 73 -27.77 6.81 14.87
CA GLY A 73 -27.28 8.10 14.38
C GLY A 73 -25.76 8.31 14.45
N SER A 74 -25.00 7.31 14.88
CA SER A 74 -23.53 7.38 14.86
C SER A 74 -23.00 7.31 13.44
N ASN A 75 -21.95 8.08 13.14
CA ASN A 75 -21.29 8.03 11.83
C ASN A 75 -20.02 7.16 11.92
N PHE A 76 -19.77 6.41 10.86
CA PHE A 76 -18.54 5.63 10.73
C PHE A 76 -18.08 5.58 9.28
N THR A 77 -16.84 5.15 9.06
CA THR A 77 -16.29 4.82 7.75
C THR A 77 -15.56 3.48 7.83
N MET A 78 -15.55 2.74 6.74
CA MET A 78 -14.75 1.51 6.61
C MET A 78 -13.36 1.79 6.03
N ALA A 79 -12.94 3.05 5.96
CA ALA A 79 -11.66 3.41 5.38
C ALA A 79 -10.49 2.89 6.23
N THR A 80 -9.48 2.36 5.54
CA THR A 80 -8.19 2.00 6.14
C THR A 80 -7.21 3.16 6.02
N LYS A 81 -6.20 3.19 6.87
CA LYS A 81 -5.02 4.04 6.70
C LYS A 81 -4.33 3.72 5.38
N ASP A 82 -3.51 4.63 4.87
CA ASP A 82 -2.74 4.38 3.66
C ASP A 82 -1.45 3.59 4.03
N LEU A 83 -0.97 2.77 3.10
CA LEU A 83 0.30 2.05 3.26
C LEU A 83 1.47 3.02 3.09
N ASN A 84 2.48 2.92 3.97
CA ASN A 84 3.76 3.60 3.82
C ASN A 84 4.88 2.69 4.32
N MET A 85 5.73 2.23 3.41
CA MET A 85 6.87 1.35 3.69
C MET A 85 8.21 2.04 3.43
N ALA A 86 8.31 3.35 3.60
CA ALA A 86 9.53 4.09 3.32
C ALA A 86 10.74 3.59 4.12
N ARG A 87 10.52 3.15 5.36
CA ARG A 87 11.59 2.59 6.21
C ARG A 87 11.95 1.15 5.88
N ASP A 88 11.04 0.44 5.24
CA ASP A 88 11.19 -0.99 4.98
C ASP A 88 11.72 -1.29 3.56
N VAL A 89 11.97 -0.25 2.75
CA VAL A 89 12.45 -0.37 1.37
C VAL A 89 13.78 -1.13 1.29
N SER A 90 14.71 -0.87 2.21
CA SER A 90 16.01 -1.55 2.24
C SER A 90 15.84 -3.05 2.42
N GLU A 91 14.97 -3.45 3.33
CA GLU A 91 14.66 -4.84 3.60
C GLU A 91 14.00 -5.54 2.40
N LEU A 92 13.07 -4.86 1.71
CA LEU A 92 12.49 -5.38 0.47
C LEU A 92 13.51 -5.59 -0.64
N ILE A 93 14.51 -4.69 -0.74
CA ILE A 93 15.63 -4.85 -1.69
C ILE A 93 16.47 -6.07 -1.30
N GLU A 94 16.80 -6.24 -0.02
CA GLU A 94 17.58 -7.38 0.50
C GLU A 94 16.87 -8.72 0.32
N MET A 95 15.53 -8.72 0.36
CA MET A 95 14.70 -9.90 0.03
C MET A 95 14.67 -10.21 -1.47
N ASN A 96 15.24 -9.37 -2.35
CA ASN A 96 15.16 -9.49 -3.80
C ASN A 96 13.74 -9.29 -4.37
N VAL A 97 12.95 -8.40 -3.78
CA VAL A 97 11.70 -7.94 -4.43
C VAL A 97 12.05 -7.29 -5.77
N THR A 98 11.52 -7.81 -6.85
CA THR A 98 11.88 -7.37 -8.22
C THR A 98 11.24 -6.02 -8.57
N SER A 99 10.04 -5.75 -8.06
CA SER A 99 9.29 -4.54 -8.37
C SER A 99 8.52 -4.01 -7.17
N MET A 100 8.59 -2.70 -6.98
CA MET A 100 7.89 -1.99 -5.90
C MET A 100 6.78 -1.13 -6.50
N LYS A 101 5.54 -1.32 -6.01
CA LYS A 101 4.33 -0.73 -6.57
C LYS A 101 3.75 0.36 -5.70
N VAL A 102 3.42 1.50 -6.30
CA VAL A 102 2.67 2.59 -5.65
C VAL A 102 1.23 2.58 -6.15
N GLU A 103 0.25 2.57 -5.23
CA GLU A 103 -1.15 2.77 -5.57
C GLU A 103 -1.43 4.28 -5.71
N GLY A 104 -1.77 4.69 -6.92
CA GLY A 104 -1.99 6.09 -7.22
C GLY A 104 -2.99 6.36 -8.33
N ARG A 105 -3.81 5.36 -8.75
CA ARG A 105 -4.73 5.48 -9.89
C ARG A 105 -5.67 6.69 -9.79
N MET A 106 -6.17 6.96 -8.59
CA MET A 106 -7.11 8.07 -8.34
C MET A 106 -6.43 9.29 -7.70
N ARG A 107 -5.11 9.38 -7.81
CA ARG A 107 -4.33 10.47 -7.21
C ARG A 107 -3.88 11.47 -8.27
N PRO A 108 -3.71 12.76 -7.92
CA PRO A 108 -3.21 13.75 -8.84
C PRO A 108 -1.74 13.50 -9.20
N LEU A 109 -1.31 14.04 -10.34
CA LEU A 109 0.07 13.89 -10.83
C LEU A 109 1.12 14.36 -9.82
N TYR A 110 0.83 15.42 -9.09
CA TYR A 110 1.69 15.94 -8.02
C TYR A 110 1.97 14.88 -6.94
N TYR A 111 0.93 14.15 -6.51
CA TYR A 111 1.08 13.06 -5.55
C TYR A 111 2.03 11.98 -6.10
N LEU A 112 1.78 11.52 -7.33
CA LEU A 112 2.59 10.47 -7.95
C LEU A 112 4.05 10.91 -8.09
N ALA A 113 4.30 12.11 -8.60
CA ALA A 113 5.65 12.65 -8.77
C ALA A 113 6.40 12.74 -7.44
N THR A 114 5.71 13.20 -6.38
CA THR A 114 6.31 13.36 -5.04
C THR A 114 6.60 12.00 -4.40
N VAL A 115 5.65 11.07 -4.43
CA VAL A 115 5.81 9.73 -3.85
C VAL A 115 6.92 8.97 -4.56
N ILE A 116 6.86 8.88 -5.89
CA ILE A 116 7.89 8.18 -6.67
C ILE A 116 9.26 8.82 -6.46
N GLY A 117 9.33 10.16 -6.44
CA GLY A 117 10.57 10.90 -6.18
C GLY A 117 11.17 10.59 -4.80
N ALA A 118 10.35 10.49 -3.76
CA ALA A 118 10.79 10.15 -2.41
C ALA A 118 11.34 8.71 -2.35
N TYR A 119 10.58 7.73 -2.85
CA TYR A 119 11.04 6.34 -2.90
C TYR A 119 12.28 6.16 -3.77
N ARG A 120 12.36 6.83 -4.93
CA ARG A 120 13.57 6.80 -5.76
C ARG A 120 14.79 7.31 -5.01
N LYS A 121 14.65 8.38 -4.24
CA LYS A 121 15.73 8.90 -3.38
C LYS A 121 16.17 7.88 -2.32
N ILE A 122 15.25 7.18 -1.66
CA ILE A 122 15.58 6.15 -0.69
C ILE A 122 16.38 5.02 -1.37
N ILE A 123 15.89 4.52 -2.49
CA ILE A 123 16.54 3.43 -3.25
C ILE A 123 17.93 3.85 -3.76
N ASP A 124 18.06 5.06 -4.31
CA ASP A 124 19.36 5.55 -4.80
C ASP A 124 20.38 5.69 -3.67
N ASN A 125 19.96 6.20 -2.50
CA ASN A 125 20.85 6.30 -1.34
C ASN A 125 21.22 4.91 -0.79
N TYR A 126 20.32 3.93 -0.83
CA TYR A 126 20.65 2.56 -0.45
C TYR A 126 21.77 1.98 -1.32
N TYR A 127 21.62 2.03 -2.65
CA TYR A 127 22.63 1.50 -3.57
C TYR A 127 23.94 2.30 -3.57
N ASN A 128 23.90 3.58 -3.23
CA ASN A 128 25.09 4.41 -3.07
C ASN A 128 25.74 4.29 -1.68
N HIS A 129 25.20 3.46 -0.79
CA HIS A 129 25.66 3.30 0.60
C HIS A 129 25.64 4.61 1.41
N THR A 130 24.71 5.50 1.10
CA THR A 130 24.50 6.82 1.74
C THR A 130 23.16 6.95 2.44
N LEU A 131 22.41 5.86 2.55
CA LEU A 131 21.13 5.85 3.25
C LEU A 131 21.35 5.97 4.75
N THR A 132 20.85 7.04 5.35
CA THR A 132 20.90 7.33 6.78
C THR A 132 19.51 7.63 7.32
N ASP A 133 19.32 7.59 8.63
CA ASP A 133 18.06 7.99 9.27
C ASP A 133 17.69 9.43 8.93
N GLU A 134 18.66 10.32 8.73
CA GLU A 134 18.39 11.69 8.31
C GLU A 134 17.74 11.74 6.91
N VAL A 135 18.27 10.94 5.97
CA VAL A 135 17.70 10.80 4.63
C VAL A 135 16.29 10.24 4.71
N LEU A 136 16.06 9.15 5.47
CA LEU A 136 14.74 8.56 5.66
C LEU A 136 13.75 9.56 6.26
N ASN A 137 14.09 10.21 7.36
CA ASN A 137 13.25 11.23 8.01
C ASN A 137 12.89 12.39 7.07
N LYS A 138 13.83 12.78 6.20
CA LYS A 138 13.57 13.81 5.18
C LYS A 138 12.55 13.33 4.13
N GLN A 139 12.67 12.09 3.66
CA GLN A 139 11.73 11.56 2.67
C GLN A 139 10.35 11.31 3.29
N GLU A 140 10.26 10.82 4.52
CA GLU A 140 8.99 10.70 5.25
C GLU A 140 8.26 12.05 5.36
N LYS A 141 8.97 13.11 5.77
CA LYS A 141 8.38 14.47 5.80
C LYS A 141 7.89 14.96 4.43
N ILE A 142 8.49 14.47 3.34
CA ILE A 142 8.01 14.78 1.99
C ILE A 142 6.73 13.97 1.69
N LEU A 143 6.70 12.70 2.06
CA LEU A 143 5.54 11.83 1.90
C LEU A 143 4.35 12.33 2.73
N ASP A 144 4.57 12.81 3.95
CA ASP A 144 3.53 13.36 4.83
C ASP A 144 2.82 14.59 4.22
N ARG A 145 3.51 15.35 3.37
CA ARG A 145 2.92 16.55 2.71
C ARG A 145 1.88 16.19 1.65
N VAL A 146 1.92 15.01 1.10
CA VAL A 146 0.99 14.55 0.05
C VAL A 146 0.03 13.49 0.54
N ALA A 147 0.25 12.91 1.71
CA ALA A 147 -0.65 11.97 2.34
C ALA A 147 -1.89 12.72 2.86
N ASN A 148 -3.06 12.34 2.38
CA ASN A 148 -4.32 12.91 2.87
C ASN A 148 -4.91 12.12 4.05
N ARG A 149 -4.28 11.04 4.47
CA ARG A 149 -4.69 10.14 5.55
C ARG A 149 -3.48 9.71 6.35
N GLU A 150 -3.73 9.25 7.57
CA GLU A 150 -2.73 8.56 8.36
C GLU A 150 -2.19 7.35 7.61
N VAL A 151 -0.97 6.97 7.93
CA VAL A 151 -0.27 5.86 7.30
C VAL A 151 0.06 4.77 8.31
N SER A 152 0.22 3.54 7.82
CA SER A 152 0.65 2.37 8.58
C SER A 152 1.43 1.43 7.65
N THR A 153 2.20 0.51 8.22
CA THR A 153 2.79 -0.62 7.49
C THR A 153 1.82 -1.78 7.32
N HIS A 154 0.63 -1.68 7.93
CA HIS A 154 -0.40 -2.71 7.91
C HIS A 154 0.14 -4.10 8.26
N TYR A 155 -0.11 -5.10 7.42
CA TYR A 155 0.25 -6.50 7.63
C TYR A 155 1.74 -6.79 7.57
N TYR A 156 2.56 -5.88 7.09
CA TYR A 156 3.97 -6.15 6.82
C TYR A 156 4.76 -6.52 8.10
N LEU A 157 4.59 -5.75 9.17
CA LEU A 157 5.31 -5.96 10.44
C LEU A 157 4.48 -6.67 11.51
N LYS A 158 3.17 -6.70 11.37
CA LYS A 158 2.25 -7.28 12.36
C LYS A 158 0.94 -7.70 11.69
N GLU A 159 0.12 -8.47 12.40
CA GLU A 159 -1.28 -8.61 12.00
C GLU A 159 -1.97 -7.23 12.08
N ALA A 160 -2.74 -6.88 11.04
CA ALA A 160 -3.50 -5.64 11.04
C ALA A 160 -4.63 -5.71 12.08
N ASP A 161 -4.84 -4.62 12.77
CA ASP A 161 -5.84 -4.48 13.82
C ASP A 161 -6.69 -3.22 13.66
N ALA A 162 -7.55 -2.95 14.62
CA ALA A 162 -8.43 -1.79 14.60
C ALA A 162 -7.67 -0.44 14.47
N SER A 163 -6.42 -0.36 14.95
CA SER A 163 -5.61 0.87 14.83
C SER A 163 -5.18 1.21 13.39
N ASP A 164 -5.30 0.25 12.46
CA ASP A 164 -4.99 0.45 11.02
C ASP A 164 -6.22 0.97 10.24
N GLN A 165 -7.32 1.26 10.92
CA GLN A 165 -8.55 1.78 10.33
C GLN A 165 -8.89 3.17 10.88
N TYR A 166 -9.80 3.86 10.19
CA TYR A 166 -10.45 5.07 10.68
C TYR A 166 -11.79 4.69 11.34
N TYR A 167 -12.11 5.36 12.43
CA TYR A 167 -13.40 5.27 13.11
C TYR A 167 -14.19 6.55 12.95
#